data_8f1adc18f3a04e44022f8a37b40e608d
#
_entry.id   8f1adc18f3a04e44022f8a37b40e608d
#
_cell.length_a   1.000
_cell.length_b   1.000
_cell.length_c   1.000
_cell.angle_alpha   90.00
_cell.angle_beta   90.00
_cell.angle_gamma   90.00
#
_symmetry.space_group_name_H-M   'P 1'
#
loop_
_entity.id
_entity.type
_entity.pdbx_description
1 polymer ?
#
loop_
_entity_poly.entity_id
_entity_poly.type
_entity_poly.pdbx_seq_one_letter_code
_entity_poly.pdbx_strand_id
1 'polypeptide(L)'
;GLGDVYKRQSYDFTPMNFAGIRFTTVGIILFAYTWHKGMWREIRQHSKLFLNLILINMFMGYTAFYFGVDFVSGAISSIIMGMTPLINVLLAHLLASNDKLNTHKIISLIVSLIGLFLIIGMGSNGAPLDWKGITGIVLLLLSIIFQGYSAISVSEDKGKVNPIFLNAVQMFFGGLLIYMVGLGTEGYH
;
A
#
# COMPACT_ATOMS: atom_id res chain seq x y z
N GLY A 1 32.19 13.15 -3.92
CA GLY A 1 31.23 14.22 -4.24
C GLY A 1 29.92 14.04 -3.49
N LEU A 2 29.01 15.03 -3.55
CA LEU A 2 27.68 14.99 -2.89
C LEU A 2 26.88 13.72 -3.21
N GLY A 3 27.04 13.13 -4.40
CA GLY A 3 26.42 11.87 -4.80
C GLY A 3 26.87 10.66 -3.97
N ASP A 4 28.10 10.65 -3.48
CA ASP A 4 28.64 9.55 -2.65
C ASP A 4 28.15 9.65 -1.20
N VAL A 5 27.87 10.89 -0.74
CA VAL A 5 27.28 11.12 0.59
C VAL A 5 25.83 10.67 0.60
N TYR A 6 25.06 10.95 -0.47
CA TYR A 6 23.70 10.44 -0.61
C TYR A 6 23.64 8.91 -0.74
N LYS A 7 24.57 8.29 -1.47
CA LYS A 7 24.69 6.83 -1.54
C LYS A 7 25.05 6.21 -0.18
N ARG A 8 25.92 6.82 0.61
CA ARG A 8 26.27 6.30 1.95
C ARG A 8 25.14 6.42 2.94
N GLN A 9 24.30 7.46 2.85
CA GLN A 9 23.14 7.65 3.74
C GLN A 9 21.99 6.68 3.43
N SER A 10 21.93 6.08 2.23
CA SER A 10 20.91 5.05 1.88
C SER A 10 21.35 3.61 2.23
N TYR A 11 22.58 3.41 2.75
CA TYR A 11 23.10 2.09 3.11
C TYR A 11 22.70 1.61 4.52
N ASP A 12 22.33 2.53 5.43
CA ASP A 12 22.09 2.15 6.83
C ASP A 12 20.64 1.70 7.14
N PHE A 13 19.65 2.04 6.29
CA PHE A 13 18.28 1.59 6.44
C PHE A 13 17.62 1.36 5.09
N THR A 14 17.37 0.12 4.78
CA THR A 14 16.60 -0.25 3.60
C THR A 14 15.14 0.22 3.73
N PRO A 15 14.48 0.60 2.63
CA PRO A 15 13.14 1.20 2.66
C PRO A 15 12.12 0.36 3.42
N MET A 16 12.23 -0.96 3.32
CA MET A 16 11.29 -1.89 3.93
C MET A 16 11.49 -2.02 5.45
N ASN A 17 12.75 -2.10 5.90
CA ASN A 17 13.09 -2.10 7.33
C ASN A 17 12.67 -0.78 8.00
N PHE A 18 12.96 0.35 7.35
CA PHE A 18 12.54 1.66 7.84
C PHE A 18 11.01 1.77 7.95
N ALA A 19 10.29 1.28 6.94
CA ALA A 19 8.83 1.27 6.96
C ALA A 19 8.29 0.38 8.09
N GLY A 20 8.86 -0.82 8.27
CA GLY A 20 8.48 -1.74 9.33
C GLY A 20 8.67 -1.12 10.71
N ILE A 21 9.82 -0.49 10.98
CA ILE A 21 10.10 0.21 12.25
C ILE A 21 9.11 1.36 12.45
N ARG A 22 8.90 2.20 11.43
CA ARG A 22 7.98 3.35 11.50
C ARG A 22 6.56 2.91 11.82
N PHE A 23 6.03 1.93 11.10
CA PHE A 23 4.67 1.44 11.32
C PHE A 23 4.52 0.75 12.66
N THR A 24 5.50 -0.06 13.06
CA THR A 24 5.49 -0.73 14.37
C THR A 24 5.53 0.29 15.51
N THR A 25 6.39 1.31 15.43
CA THR A 25 6.49 2.35 16.46
C THR A 25 5.19 3.12 16.63
N VAL A 26 4.59 3.58 15.52
CA VAL A 26 3.29 4.25 15.54
C VAL A 26 2.20 3.30 16.04
N GLY A 27 2.25 2.03 15.58
CA GLY A 27 1.35 0.98 16.01
C GLY A 27 1.39 0.74 17.52
N ILE A 28 2.57 0.68 18.13
CA ILE A 28 2.74 0.54 19.61
C ILE A 28 2.04 1.69 20.33
N ILE A 29 2.29 2.94 19.92
CA ILE A 29 1.72 4.13 20.57
C ILE A 29 0.20 4.10 20.50
N LEU A 30 -0.35 3.88 19.30
CA LEU A 30 -1.79 3.82 19.09
C LEU A 30 -2.43 2.62 19.80
N PHE A 31 -1.75 1.46 19.78
CA PHE A 31 -2.25 0.25 20.44
C PHE A 31 -2.28 0.42 21.96
N ALA A 32 -1.25 1.01 22.57
CA ALA A 32 -1.23 1.32 24.00
C ALA A 32 -2.38 2.28 24.38
N TYR A 33 -2.62 3.31 23.56
CA TYR A 33 -3.73 4.25 23.77
C TYR A 33 -5.11 3.56 23.70
N THR A 34 -5.33 2.73 22.69
CA THR A 34 -6.62 2.05 22.49
C THR A 34 -6.83 0.91 23.48
N TRP A 35 -5.76 0.24 23.91
CA TRP A 35 -5.78 -0.76 24.99
C TRP A 35 -6.27 -0.17 26.31
N HIS A 36 -5.76 0.99 26.67
CA HIS A 36 -6.20 1.74 27.87
C HIS A 36 -7.70 2.07 27.84
N LYS A 37 -8.27 2.24 26.64
CA LYS A 37 -9.70 2.47 26.44
C LYS A 37 -10.56 1.19 26.40
N GLY A 38 -9.96 0.02 26.58
CA GLY A 38 -10.67 -1.26 26.64
C GLY A 38 -11.20 -1.75 25.27
N MET A 39 -10.69 -1.21 24.15
CA MET A 39 -11.17 -1.50 22.80
C MET A 39 -10.73 -2.87 22.28
N TRP A 40 -9.87 -3.58 22.98
CA TRP A 40 -9.33 -4.89 22.59
C TRP A 40 -10.41 -5.96 22.37
N ARG A 41 -11.60 -5.80 22.95
CA ARG A 41 -12.74 -6.73 22.76
C ARG A 41 -13.26 -6.73 21.31
N GLU A 42 -13.09 -5.63 20.59
CA GLU A 42 -13.51 -5.50 19.20
C GLU A 42 -12.73 -6.45 18.25
N ILE A 43 -11.49 -6.82 18.60
CA ILE A 43 -10.69 -7.77 17.81
C ILE A 43 -11.42 -9.13 17.68
N ARG A 44 -12.00 -9.63 18.77
CA ARG A 44 -12.70 -10.92 18.76
C ARG A 44 -14.01 -10.86 17.97
N GLN A 45 -14.69 -9.74 17.99
CA GLN A 45 -15.97 -9.55 17.29
C GLN A 45 -15.77 -9.36 15.78
N HIS A 46 -14.69 -8.71 15.37
CA HIS A 46 -14.39 -8.35 13.98
C HIS A 46 -13.08 -8.98 13.48
N SER A 47 -12.75 -10.19 13.92
CA SER A 47 -11.46 -10.85 13.65
C SER A 47 -11.13 -10.97 12.15
N LYS A 48 -12.14 -11.23 11.30
CA LYS A 48 -11.96 -11.30 9.84
C LYS A 48 -11.52 -9.96 9.24
N LEU A 49 -12.09 -8.85 9.72
CA LEU A 49 -11.72 -7.50 9.27
C LEU A 49 -10.27 -7.18 9.68
N PHE A 50 -9.90 -7.46 10.93
CA PHE A 50 -8.53 -7.25 11.40
C PHE A 50 -7.51 -8.10 10.66
N LEU A 51 -7.81 -9.38 10.41
CA LEU A 51 -6.94 -10.25 9.59
C LEU A 51 -6.79 -9.73 8.17
N ASN A 52 -7.87 -9.27 7.54
CA ASN A 52 -7.81 -8.65 6.22
C ASN A 52 -6.86 -7.43 6.23
N LEU A 53 -7.04 -6.52 7.20
CA LEU A 53 -6.21 -5.32 7.29
C LEU A 53 -4.73 -5.65 7.56
N ILE A 54 -4.43 -6.61 8.42
CA ILE A 54 -3.06 -6.99 8.73
C ILE A 54 -2.41 -7.69 7.53
N LEU A 55 -3.06 -8.70 6.96
CA LEU A 55 -2.46 -9.56 5.94
C LEU A 55 -2.57 -8.96 4.54
N ILE A 56 -3.75 -8.50 4.13
CA ILE A 56 -3.98 -8.03 2.76
C ILE A 56 -3.52 -6.59 2.61
N ASN A 57 -4.01 -5.68 3.46
CA ASN A 57 -3.66 -4.28 3.34
C ASN A 57 -2.19 -4.03 3.70
N MET A 58 -1.83 -4.36 4.93
CA MET A 58 -0.53 -3.96 5.47
C MET A 58 0.59 -4.87 4.98
N PHE A 59 0.46 -6.18 5.12
CA PHE A 59 1.53 -7.08 4.74
C PHE A 59 1.65 -7.22 3.21
N MET A 60 0.63 -7.73 2.52
CA MET A 60 0.71 -7.94 1.06
C MET A 60 0.74 -6.63 0.28
N GLY A 61 -0.11 -5.65 0.65
CA GLY A 61 -0.21 -4.37 -0.04
C GLY A 61 1.08 -3.56 0.04
N TYR A 62 1.65 -3.36 1.23
CA TYR A 62 2.89 -2.61 1.38
C TYR A 62 4.12 -3.38 0.91
N THR A 63 4.18 -4.70 1.08
CA THR A 63 5.27 -5.51 0.54
C THR A 63 5.31 -5.39 -0.99
N ALA A 64 4.18 -5.57 -1.67
CA ALA A 64 4.10 -5.37 -3.12
C ALA A 64 4.45 -3.95 -3.54
N PHE A 65 4.06 -2.94 -2.75
CA PHE A 65 4.41 -1.54 -3.00
C PHE A 65 5.93 -1.32 -2.95
N TYR A 66 6.60 -1.74 -1.87
CA TYR A 66 8.04 -1.50 -1.72
C TYR A 66 8.86 -2.23 -2.79
N PHE A 67 8.58 -3.49 -3.06
CA PHE A 67 9.24 -4.21 -4.16
C PHE A 67 8.90 -3.59 -5.54
N GLY A 68 7.68 -3.13 -5.73
CA GLY A 68 7.28 -2.47 -6.97
C GLY A 68 8.05 -1.17 -7.23
N VAL A 69 8.21 -0.33 -6.20
CA VAL A 69 8.95 0.94 -6.30
C VAL A 69 10.43 0.71 -6.62
N ASP A 70 11.04 -0.36 -6.10
CA ASP A 70 12.45 -0.67 -6.37
C ASP A 70 12.73 -1.03 -7.84
N PHE A 71 11.72 -1.51 -8.56
CA PHE A 71 11.88 -1.98 -9.96
C PHE A 71 11.52 -0.91 -11.00
N VAL A 72 10.93 0.22 -10.60
CA VAL A 72 10.54 1.29 -11.52
C VAL A 72 11.12 2.64 -11.08
N SER A 73 11.14 3.60 -12.01
CA SER A 73 11.52 4.97 -11.65
C SER A 73 10.48 5.61 -10.73
N GLY A 74 10.92 6.59 -9.91
CA GLY A 74 10.02 7.36 -9.04
C GLY A 74 8.89 8.05 -9.80
N ALA A 75 9.13 8.46 -11.06
CA ALA A 75 8.10 9.05 -11.92
C ALA A 75 7.00 8.02 -12.24
N ILE A 76 7.37 6.82 -12.69
CA ILE A 76 6.41 5.75 -13.02
C ILE A 76 5.62 5.34 -11.77
N SER A 77 6.29 5.13 -10.64
CA SER A 77 5.62 4.76 -9.39
C SER A 77 4.62 5.84 -8.93
N SER A 78 4.99 7.11 -9.02
CA SER A 78 4.09 8.23 -8.65
C SER A 78 2.83 8.28 -9.50
N ILE A 79 2.96 8.00 -10.79
CA ILE A 79 1.81 7.99 -11.72
C ILE A 79 0.89 6.82 -11.42
N ILE A 80 1.44 5.62 -11.24
CA ILE A 80 0.65 4.44 -10.90
C ILE A 80 -0.07 4.67 -9.57
N MET A 81 0.61 5.21 -8.56
CA MET A 81 -0.02 5.54 -7.28
C MET A 81 -1.08 6.65 -7.42
N GLY A 82 -0.90 7.60 -8.34
CA GLY A 82 -1.91 8.60 -8.69
C GLY A 82 -3.21 8.01 -9.26
N MET A 83 -3.17 6.79 -9.81
CA MET A 83 -4.35 6.07 -10.28
C MET A 83 -5.14 5.39 -9.13
N THR A 84 -4.65 5.39 -7.91
CA THR A 84 -5.30 4.76 -6.75
C THR A 84 -6.78 5.11 -6.61
N PRO A 85 -7.22 6.39 -6.69
CA PRO A 85 -8.63 6.74 -6.56
C PRO A 85 -9.50 6.08 -7.65
N LEU A 86 -8.97 5.95 -8.85
CA LEU A 86 -9.69 5.37 -10.00
C LEU A 86 -9.85 3.86 -9.85
N ILE A 87 -8.76 3.17 -9.45
CA ILE A 87 -8.79 1.74 -9.19
C ILE A 87 -9.73 1.44 -8.02
N ASN A 88 -9.73 2.27 -6.97
CA ASN A 88 -10.64 2.13 -5.85
C ASN A 88 -12.11 2.29 -6.24
N VAL A 89 -12.43 3.23 -7.14
CA VAL A 89 -13.79 3.39 -7.69
C VAL A 89 -14.20 2.15 -8.49
N LEU A 90 -13.30 1.58 -9.29
CA LEU A 90 -13.57 0.36 -10.05
C LEU A 90 -13.80 -0.84 -9.12
N LEU A 91 -12.93 -1.00 -8.12
CA LEU A 91 -13.08 -2.05 -7.11
C LEU A 91 -14.38 -1.91 -6.31
N ALA A 92 -14.72 -0.68 -5.92
CA ALA A 92 -15.98 -0.42 -5.22
C ALA A 92 -17.20 -0.81 -6.07
N HIS A 93 -17.16 -0.53 -7.38
CA HIS A 93 -18.22 -0.96 -8.28
C HIS A 93 -18.34 -2.48 -8.40
N LEU A 94 -17.20 -3.18 -8.42
CA LEU A 94 -17.17 -4.64 -8.58
C LEU A 94 -17.50 -5.40 -7.28
N LEU A 95 -17.13 -4.84 -6.14
CA LEU A 95 -17.18 -5.53 -4.84
C LEU A 95 -18.27 -5.00 -3.90
N ALA A 96 -18.57 -3.69 -3.96
CA ALA A 96 -19.59 -3.10 -3.12
C ALA A 96 -20.97 -3.11 -3.81
N SER A 97 -21.99 -3.61 -3.13
CA SER A 97 -23.32 -3.85 -3.69
C SER A 97 -24.08 -2.60 -4.14
N ASN A 98 -23.65 -1.40 -3.78
CA ASN A 98 -24.42 -0.17 -3.99
C ASN A 98 -23.70 0.96 -4.77
N ASP A 99 -22.44 0.75 -5.22
CA ASP A 99 -21.73 1.80 -5.95
C ASP A 99 -21.77 1.56 -7.47
N LYS A 100 -22.63 2.30 -8.17
CA LYS A 100 -22.78 2.21 -9.62
C LYS A 100 -21.74 3.09 -10.32
N LEU A 101 -21.13 2.54 -11.39
CA LEU A 101 -20.30 3.33 -12.30
C LEU A 101 -21.18 4.39 -12.98
N ASN A 102 -20.78 5.65 -12.82
CA ASN A 102 -21.37 6.76 -13.58
C ASN A 102 -20.46 7.07 -14.77
N THR A 103 -21.01 7.66 -15.83
CA THR A 103 -20.28 8.06 -17.05
C THR A 103 -19.06 8.92 -16.73
N HIS A 104 -19.13 9.81 -15.76
CA HIS A 104 -17.98 10.61 -15.32
C HIS A 104 -16.85 9.78 -14.74
N LYS A 105 -17.15 8.73 -13.96
CA LYS A 105 -16.15 7.80 -13.41
C LYS A 105 -15.44 7.04 -14.54
N ILE A 106 -16.19 6.60 -15.55
CA ILE A 106 -15.63 5.90 -16.72
C ILE A 106 -14.71 6.81 -17.54
N ILE A 107 -15.13 8.04 -17.83
CA ILE A 107 -14.33 9.01 -18.57
C ILE A 107 -13.02 9.30 -17.82
N SER A 108 -13.09 9.54 -16.50
CA SER A 108 -11.89 9.76 -15.68
C SER A 108 -10.92 8.58 -15.71
N LEU A 109 -11.44 7.35 -15.72
CA LEU A 109 -10.65 6.12 -15.82
C LEU A 109 -9.91 6.04 -17.17
N ILE A 110 -10.60 6.32 -18.27
CA ILE A 110 -10.03 6.33 -19.62
C ILE A 110 -8.94 7.41 -19.74
N VAL A 111 -9.22 8.63 -19.29
CA VAL A 111 -8.24 9.74 -19.34
C VAL A 111 -6.98 9.39 -18.55
N SER A 112 -7.12 8.76 -17.38
CA SER A 112 -5.97 8.37 -16.55
C SER A 112 -5.18 7.22 -17.18
N LEU A 113 -5.82 6.26 -17.83
CA LEU A 113 -5.14 5.21 -18.58
C LEU A 113 -4.35 5.79 -19.75
N ILE A 114 -4.94 6.74 -20.50
CA ILE A 114 -4.24 7.43 -21.59
C ILE A 114 -3.01 8.18 -21.04
N GLY A 115 -3.17 8.91 -19.91
CA GLY A 115 -2.06 9.59 -19.24
C GLY A 115 -0.94 8.63 -18.85
N LEU A 116 -1.28 7.47 -18.30
CA LEU A 116 -0.30 6.43 -17.96
C LEU A 116 0.46 5.92 -19.19
N PHE A 117 -0.25 5.60 -20.29
CA PHE A 117 0.37 5.16 -21.53
C PHE A 117 1.31 6.22 -22.13
N LEU A 118 0.90 7.49 -22.15
CA LEU A 118 1.73 8.58 -22.64
C LEU A 118 3.03 8.71 -21.85
N ILE A 119 2.97 8.61 -20.52
CA ILE A 119 4.15 8.79 -19.67
C ILE A 119 5.08 7.58 -19.75
N ILE A 120 4.55 6.36 -19.77
CA ILE A 120 5.37 5.15 -20.00
C ILE A 120 6.06 5.24 -21.36
N GLY A 121 5.34 5.69 -22.40
CA GLY A 121 5.89 5.85 -23.75
C GLY A 121 6.95 6.96 -23.85
N MET A 122 6.77 8.08 -23.15
CA MET A 122 7.70 9.23 -23.20
C MET A 122 8.87 9.09 -22.20
N GLY A 123 8.64 8.43 -21.06
CA GLY A 123 9.65 8.31 -19.99
C GLY A 123 10.74 7.28 -20.25
N SER A 124 10.57 6.41 -21.24
CA SER A 124 11.54 5.36 -21.56
C SER A 124 12.61 5.79 -22.56
N ASN A 125 12.64 7.05 -23.03
CA ASN A 125 13.50 7.48 -24.15
C ASN A 125 13.50 6.49 -25.33
N GLY A 126 12.36 5.81 -25.57
CA GLY A 126 12.23 4.77 -26.60
C GLY A 126 12.88 3.42 -26.23
N ALA A 127 13.47 3.28 -25.04
CA ALA A 127 13.94 1.99 -24.57
C ALA A 127 12.75 1.14 -24.11
N PRO A 128 12.61 -0.11 -24.56
CA PRO A 128 11.57 -1.00 -24.08
C PRO A 128 11.73 -1.22 -22.58
N LEU A 129 10.62 -1.20 -21.84
CA LEU A 129 10.62 -1.60 -20.44
C LEU A 129 11.23 -3.00 -20.33
N ASP A 130 12.26 -3.12 -19.52
CA ASP A 130 12.83 -4.42 -19.22
C ASP A 130 11.84 -5.27 -18.39
N TRP A 131 12.11 -6.54 -18.27
CA TRP A 131 11.26 -7.45 -17.49
C TRP A 131 11.09 -7.00 -16.03
N LYS A 132 12.10 -6.40 -15.44
CA LYS A 132 12.05 -5.86 -14.06
C LYS A 132 11.06 -4.70 -13.95
N GLY A 133 11.08 -3.77 -14.90
CA GLY A 133 10.15 -2.65 -14.93
C GLY A 133 8.69 -3.11 -15.06
N ILE A 134 8.42 -4.11 -15.92
CA ILE A 134 7.08 -4.71 -16.05
C ILE A 134 6.64 -5.34 -14.73
N THR A 135 7.53 -6.11 -14.08
CA THR A 135 7.25 -6.71 -12.77
C THR A 135 6.94 -5.65 -11.73
N GLY A 136 7.70 -4.56 -11.70
CA GLY A 136 7.46 -3.43 -10.79
C GLY A 136 6.09 -2.78 -10.98
N ILE A 137 5.68 -2.55 -12.23
CA ILE A 137 4.33 -2.03 -12.54
C ILE A 137 3.24 -2.97 -12.05
N VAL A 138 3.38 -4.28 -12.31
CA VAL A 138 2.40 -5.29 -11.85
C VAL A 138 2.31 -5.30 -10.33
N LEU A 139 3.44 -5.26 -9.61
CA LEU A 139 3.47 -5.22 -8.15
C LEU A 139 2.79 -3.96 -7.60
N LEU A 140 3.01 -2.79 -8.20
CA LEU A 140 2.36 -1.55 -7.80
C LEU A 140 0.84 -1.61 -8.02
N LEU A 141 0.38 -2.15 -9.13
CA LEU A 141 -1.05 -2.34 -9.39
C LEU A 141 -1.67 -3.32 -8.40
N LEU A 142 -1.01 -4.44 -8.10
CA LEU A 142 -1.45 -5.38 -7.06
C LEU A 142 -1.51 -4.73 -5.68
N SER A 143 -0.53 -3.90 -5.34
CA SER A 143 -0.53 -3.12 -4.10
C SER A 143 -1.79 -2.26 -3.96
N ILE A 144 -2.16 -1.52 -5.01
CA ILE A 144 -3.38 -0.69 -5.01
C ILE A 144 -4.63 -1.55 -4.88
N ILE A 145 -4.69 -2.70 -5.55
CA ILE A 145 -5.83 -3.62 -5.47
C ILE A 145 -5.99 -4.16 -4.04
N PHE A 146 -4.92 -4.60 -3.39
CA PHE A 146 -4.97 -5.10 -2.02
C PHE A 146 -5.42 -4.02 -1.03
N GLN A 147 -4.88 -2.81 -1.16
CA GLN A 147 -5.26 -1.67 -0.31
C GLN A 147 -6.72 -1.26 -0.56
N GLY A 148 -7.14 -1.21 -1.83
CA GLY A 148 -8.52 -0.89 -2.22
C GLY A 148 -9.54 -1.92 -1.72
N TYR A 149 -9.23 -3.21 -1.85
CA TYR A 149 -10.07 -4.28 -1.30
C TYR A 149 -10.25 -4.14 0.22
N SER A 150 -9.18 -3.86 0.93
CA SER A 150 -9.22 -3.65 2.37
C SER A 150 -10.01 -2.40 2.76
N ALA A 151 -9.88 -1.30 2.00
CA ALA A 151 -10.66 -0.08 2.21
C ALA A 151 -12.17 -0.33 2.05
N ILE A 152 -12.57 -1.11 1.05
CA ILE A 152 -13.97 -1.50 0.84
C ILE A 152 -14.45 -2.36 2.01
N SER A 153 -13.66 -3.33 2.47
CA SER A 153 -14.00 -4.18 3.62
C SER A 153 -14.25 -3.35 4.89
N VAL A 154 -13.46 -2.28 5.10
CA VAL A 154 -13.70 -1.34 6.21
C VAL A 154 -14.99 -0.55 6.00
N SER A 155 -15.27 -0.11 4.77
CA SER A 155 -16.49 0.65 4.49
C SER A 155 -17.77 -0.18 4.69
N GLU A 156 -17.72 -1.47 4.38
CA GLU A 156 -18.84 -2.41 4.57
C GLU A 156 -19.10 -2.71 6.05
N ASP A 157 -18.11 -2.59 6.92
CA ASP A 157 -18.28 -2.72 8.38
C ASP A 157 -19.11 -1.57 8.99
N LYS A 158 -19.42 -0.52 8.20
CA LYS A 158 -20.30 0.61 8.54
C LYS A 158 -19.92 1.31 9.84
N GLY A 159 -18.63 1.42 10.12
CA GLY A 159 -18.13 2.14 11.29
C GLY A 159 -18.40 1.46 12.63
N LYS A 160 -18.63 0.15 12.64
CA LYS A 160 -18.82 -0.63 13.88
C LYS A 160 -17.53 -0.70 14.70
N VAL A 161 -16.37 -0.59 14.05
CA VAL A 161 -15.07 -0.58 14.71
C VAL A 161 -14.47 0.82 14.64
N ASN A 162 -13.85 1.25 15.74
CA ASN A 162 -13.22 2.56 15.80
C ASN A 162 -12.03 2.64 14.82
N PRO A 163 -11.98 3.64 13.91
CA PRO A 163 -10.90 3.78 12.92
C PRO A 163 -9.50 3.90 13.52
N ILE A 164 -9.38 4.53 14.71
CA ILE A 164 -8.08 4.66 15.41
C ILE A 164 -7.60 3.27 15.84
N PHE A 165 -8.53 2.43 16.32
CA PHE A 165 -8.19 1.07 16.74
C PHE A 165 -7.86 0.16 15.53
N LEU A 166 -8.58 0.29 14.41
CA LEU A 166 -8.23 -0.40 13.16
C LEU A 166 -6.79 -0.07 12.74
N ASN A 167 -6.45 1.22 12.73
CA ASN A 167 -5.08 1.65 12.39
C ASN A 167 -4.04 1.16 13.41
N ALA A 168 -4.35 1.20 14.70
CA ALA A 168 -3.46 0.70 15.74
C ALA A 168 -3.07 -0.77 15.52
N VAL A 169 -4.07 -1.62 15.31
CA VAL A 169 -3.87 -3.06 15.15
C VAL A 169 -3.13 -3.38 13.84
N GLN A 170 -3.57 -2.80 12.71
CA GLN A 170 -2.93 -3.07 11.42
C GLN A 170 -1.49 -2.55 11.37
N MET A 171 -1.19 -1.37 11.93
CA MET A 171 0.16 -0.82 11.95
C MET A 171 1.09 -1.61 12.88
N PHE A 172 0.60 -2.06 14.03
CA PHE A 172 1.39 -2.85 14.95
C PHE A 172 1.75 -4.22 14.37
N PHE A 173 0.75 -5.03 14.08
CA PHE A 173 0.98 -6.40 13.59
C PHE A 173 1.50 -6.42 12.15
N GLY A 174 0.95 -5.59 11.28
CA GLY A 174 1.38 -5.52 9.88
C GLY A 174 2.77 -4.90 9.74
N GLY A 175 3.10 -3.88 10.54
CA GLY A 175 4.43 -3.29 10.59
C GLY A 175 5.49 -4.29 11.05
N LEU A 176 5.18 -5.11 12.05
CA LEU A 176 6.03 -6.21 12.51
C LEU A 176 6.29 -7.23 11.41
N LEU A 177 5.27 -7.62 10.65
CA LEU A 177 5.41 -8.54 9.52
C LEU A 177 6.28 -7.96 8.41
N ILE A 178 6.08 -6.67 8.06
CA ILE A 178 6.91 -5.97 7.07
C ILE A 178 8.37 -5.93 7.54
N TYR A 179 8.60 -5.62 8.82
CA TYR A 179 9.94 -5.59 9.39
C TYR A 179 10.63 -6.96 9.32
N MET A 180 9.91 -8.05 9.64
CA MET A 180 10.46 -9.41 9.53
C MET A 180 10.84 -9.76 8.08
N VAL A 181 10.01 -9.36 7.10
CA VAL A 181 10.35 -9.57 5.67
C VAL A 181 11.56 -8.73 5.28
N GLY A 182 11.61 -7.46 5.70
CA GLY A 182 12.76 -6.60 5.46
C GLY A 182 14.07 -7.21 5.98
N LEU A 183 14.05 -7.76 7.19
CA LEU A 183 15.21 -8.47 7.75
C LEU A 183 15.63 -9.68 6.93
N GLY A 184 14.66 -10.41 6.36
CA GLY A 184 14.93 -11.61 5.56
C GLY A 184 15.40 -11.32 4.15
N THR A 185 14.97 -10.21 3.54
CA THR A 185 15.24 -9.89 2.12
C THR A 185 16.40 -8.90 1.94
N GLU A 186 16.53 -7.97 2.86
CA GLU A 186 17.49 -6.86 2.77
C GLU A 186 18.72 -7.07 3.66
N GLY A 187 18.64 -8.01 4.63
CA GLY A 187 19.72 -8.36 5.55
C GLY A 187 20.04 -7.26 6.58
N TYR A 188 20.85 -7.61 7.58
CA TYR A 188 21.55 -6.65 8.43
C TYR A 188 22.84 -6.25 7.70
N HIS A 189 22.93 -5.03 7.25
CA HIS A 189 24.21 -4.42 6.86
C HIS A 189 24.58 -3.35 7.86
#